data_f1082fa178201019f50f552eeec7e838
#
_entry.id   f1082fa178201019f50f552eeec7e838
#
_cell.length_a   1.000
_cell.length_b   1.000
_cell.length_c   1.000
_cell.angle_alpha   90.00
_cell.angle_beta   90.00
_cell.angle_gamma   90.00
#
_symmetry.space_group_name_H-M   'P 1'
#
loop_
_entity.id
_entity.type
_entity.pdbx_description
1 polymer ?
#
loop_
_entity_poly.entity_id
_entity_poly.type
_entity_poly.pdbx_seq_one_letter_code
_entity_poly.pdbx_strand_id
1 'polypeptide(L)'
;GGIYEKELFYKICDKYGIMVWQDFMFACSGYYPEDKNFIENVKKEAEYIIRKLRNHPSICLWSGGNENDSFRYWMVGKKYTEHKIGRKVLKKLCEKYNKDIPFIPDSPFSPSGDDPNSDKEGDCHLWAHGKSYRDEYYIKKNPMFISEIGHLSVPDKETLLKFIPEDKLWPVFNEYWYYHSSDTLRDGWKFRIASLFQSIKNNNLPEPKNLEELIETTQKLQADAYAFWTEFYYKQPYCGGILLWNVCDCWYQISDSIICFDLKPKIAYYKIKEIYKKLSPFKKYE
;
A
#
# COMPACT_ATOMS: atom_id res chain seq x y z
N GLY A 1 0.60 8.59 1.16
CA GLY A 1 1.41 9.48 0.38
C GLY A 1 2.88 9.50 0.76
N GLY A 2 3.73 9.22 -0.18
CA GLY A 2 5.19 9.28 -0.01
C GLY A 2 5.84 10.35 -0.87
N ILE A 3 5.38 10.51 -2.12
CA ILE A 3 5.84 11.53 -3.06
C ILE A 3 4.71 11.93 -4.01
N TYR A 4 4.83 13.10 -4.61
CA TYR A 4 4.10 13.42 -5.84
C TYR A 4 4.94 12.93 -7.01
N GLU A 5 4.35 12.07 -7.84
CA GLU A 5 5.07 11.45 -8.94
C GLU A 5 5.52 12.47 -10.02
N LYS A 6 6.46 12.04 -10.87
CA LYS A 6 6.90 12.85 -12.01
C LYS A 6 5.75 13.01 -13.02
N GLU A 7 5.75 14.11 -13.73
CA GLU A 7 4.78 14.42 -14.80
C GLU A 7 4.58 13.28 -15.80
N LEU A 8 5.65 12.54 -16.10
CA LEU A 8 5.60 11.39 -17.00
C LEU A 8 4.68 10.28 -16.49
N PHE A 9 4.62 10.04 -15.16
CA PHE A 9 3.73 9.06 -14.57
C PHE A 9 2.26 9.36 -14.90
N TYR A 10 1.83 10.59 -14.67
CA TYR A 10 0.44 10.99 -14.95
C TYR A 10 0.12 10.94 -16.45
N LYS A 11 1.05 11.38 -17.30
CA LYS A 11 0.89 11.28 -18.77
C LYS A 11 0.76 9.83 -19.25
N ILE A 12 1.48 8.91 -18.64
CA ILE A 12 1.35 7.48 -18.95
C ILE A 12 -0.01 6.96 -18.48
N CYS A 13 -0.45 7.31 -17.27
CA CYS A 13 -1.77 6.94 -16.77
C CYS A 13 -2.89 7.50 -17.65
N ASP A 14 -2.79 8.76 -18.09
CA ASP A 14 -3.73 9.38 -19.03
C ASP A 14 -3.80 8.59 -20.34
N LYS A 15 -2.62 8.27 -20.91
CA LYS A 15 -2.51 7.54 -22.19
C LYS A 15 -3.15 6.15 -22.13
N TYR A 16 -2.99 5.44 -21.01
CA TYR A 16 -3.47 4.07 -20.87
C TYR A 16 -4.80 3.95 -20.13
N GLY A 17 -5.44 5.07 -19.77
CA GLY A 17 -6.73 5.06 -19.06
C GLY A 17 -6.64 4.50 -17.64
N ILE A 18 -5.48 4.65 -16.98
CA ILE A 18 -5.26 4.18 -15.62
C ILE A 18 -5.69 5.28 -14.65
N MET A 19 -6.67 4.98 -13.80
CA MET A 19 -7.13 5.89 -12.77
C MET A 19 -6.08 6.06 -11.69
N VAL A 20 -5.90 7.30 -11.22
CA VAL A 20 -4.95 7.67 -10.17
C VAL A 20 -5.72 8.21 -8.97
N TRP A 21 -5.57 7.53 -7.85
CA TRP A 21 -5.91 8.01 -6.53
C TRP A 21 -4.68 8.72 -5.97
N GLN A 22 -4.75 10.03 -5.76
CA GLN A 22 -3.63 10.85 -5.31
C GLN A 22 -3.75 11.26 -3.85
N ASP A 23 -2.81 10.80 -3.03
CA ASP A 23 -2.68 11.24 -1.65
C ASP A 23 -1.88 12.55 -1.54
N PHE A 24 -2.23 13.37 -0.55
CA PHE A 24 -1.31 14.38 -0.02
C PHE A 24 -0.27 13.72 0.91
N MET A 25 0.85 14.43 1.16
CA MET A 25 2.04 13.89 1.84
C MET A 25 1.89 13.72 3.36
N PHE A 26 0.77 13.19 3.81
CA PHE A 26 0.49 12.90 5.22
C PHE A 26 0.25 11.40 5.40
N ALA A 27 1.11 10.72 6.18
CA ALA A 27 1.01 9.28 6.34
C ALA A 27 1.39 8.83 7.75
N CYS A 28 0.68 7.81 8.24
CA CYS A 28 0.99 7.03 9.44
C CYS A 28 1.29 7.87 10.69
N SER A 29 0.57 8.99 10.88
CA SER A 29 0.73 9.85 12.05
C SER A 29 -0.60 10.25 12.65
N GLY A 30 -0.76 10.01 13.94
CA GLY A 30 -1.94 10.47 14.68
C GLY A 30 -1.98 12.00 14.91
N TYR A 31 -0.88 12.71 14.68
CA TYR A 31 -0.74 14.15 14.95
C TYR A 31 0.16 14.84 13.95
N TYR A 32 -0.28 16.02 13.51
CA TYR A 32 0.51 16.99 12.77
C TYR A 32 0.39 18.36 13.44
N PRO A 33 1.40 19.24 13.32
CA PRO A 33 1.31 20.60 13.78
C PRO A 33 0.12 21.32 13.14
N GLU A 34 -0.63 22.09 13.94
CA GLU A 34 -1.76 22.88 13.48
C GLU A 34 -1.51 24.39 13.68
N ASP A 35 -0.26 24.78 13.92
CA ASP A 35 0.11 26.20 13.98
C ASP A 35 -0.04 26.89 12.63
N LYS A 36 -0.12 28.22 12.69
CA LYS A 36 -0.39 29.04 11.50
C LYS A 36 0.64 28.83 10.38
N ASN A 37 1.92 28.72 10.73
CA ASN A 37 2.99 28.62 9.72
C ASN A 37 2.94 27.27 9.00
N PHE A 38 2.76 26.18 9.75
CA PHE A 38 2.61 24.84 9.18
C PHE A 38 1.40 24.77 8.25
N ILE A 39 0.23 25.24 8.72
CA ILE A 39 -1.00 25.24 7.91
C ILE A 39 -0.84 26.09 6.63
N GLU A 40 -0.17 27.25 6.68
CA GLU A 40 0.07 28.04 5.47
C GLU A 40 1.02 27.34 4.48
N ASN A 41 2.01 26.61 4.97
CA ASN A 41 2.86 25.79 4.10
C ASN A 41 2.08 24.64 3.46
N VAL A 42 1.25 23.93 4.23
CA VAL A 42 0.34 22.90 3.70
C VAL A 42 -0.57 23.46 2.60
N LYS A 43 -1.13 24.66 2.81
CA LYS A 43 -1.99 25.29 1.81
C LYS A 43 -1.25 25.61 0.51
N LYS A 44 -0.04 26.16 0.61
CA LYS A 44 0.78 26.49 -0.56
C LYS A 44 1.15 25.24 -1.36
N GLU A 45 1.60 24.18 -0.68
CA GLU A 45 1.94 22.90 -1.30
C GLU A 45 0.71 22.30 -1.98
N ALA A 46 -0.39 22.15 -1.25
CA ALA A 46 -1.60 21.53 -1.78
C ALA A 46 -2.19 22.33 -2.96
N GLU A 47 -2.25 23.67 -2.88
CA GLU A 47 -2.68 24.51 -4.01
C GLU A 47 -1.80 24.27 -5.24
N TYR A 48 -0.47 24.25 -5.07
CA TYR A 48 0.46 24.03 -6.15
C TYR A 48 0.22 22.67 -6.82
N ILE A 49 0.11 21.61 -6.02
CA ILE A 49 -0.07 20.23 -6.51
C ILE A 49 -1.42 20.05 -7.19
N ILE A 50 -2.51 20.54 -6.59
CA ILE A 50 -3.84 20.43 -7.21
C ILE A 50 -3.86 21.14 -8.55
N ARG A 51 -3.34 22.38 -8.64
CA ARG A 51 -3.28 23.14 -9.89
C ARG A 51 -2.43 22.46 -10.94
N LYS A 52 -1.32 21.82 -10.53
CA LYS A 52 -0.42 21.09 -11.42
C LYS A 52 -1.10 19.85 -12.00
N LEU A 53 -1.83 19.08 -11.17
CA LEU A 53 -2.33 17.76 -11.56
C LEU A 53 -3.79 17.73 -12.03
N ARG A 54 -4.60 18.75 -11.72
CA ARG A 54 -6.04 18.75 -11.97
C ARG A 54 -6.47 18.58 -13.44
N ASN A 55 -5.56 18.80 -14.38
CA ASN A 55 -5.85 18.67 -15.82
C ASN A 55 -5.52 17.27 -16.37
N HIS A 56 -4.99 16.37 -15.52
CA HIS A 56 -4.79 14.98 -15.89
C HIS A 56 -6.11 14.21 -15.77
N PRO A 57 -6.68 13.68 -16.85
CA PRO A 57 -7.92 12.92 -16.80
C PRO A 57 -7.81 11.63 -15.99
N SER A 58 -6.60 11.13 -15.74
CA SER A 58 -6.34 9.99 -14.87
C SER A 58 -6.64 10.25 -13.40
N ILE A 59 -6.53 11.49 -12.90
CA ILE A 59 -6.82 11.82 -11.49
C ILE A 59 -8.32 11.62 -11.24
N CYS A 60 -8.65 10.61 -10.44
CA CYS A 60 -10.03 10.25 -10.14
C CYS A 60 -10.44 10.44 -8.67
N LEU A 61 -9.46 10.57 -7.76
CA LEU A 61 -9.71 10.76 -6.32
C LEU A 61 -8.53 11.50 -5.68
N TRP A 62 -8.84 12.44 -4.79
CA TRP A 62 -7.90 13.05 -3.87
C TRP A 62 -8.09 12.48 -2.47
N SER A 63 -6.99 12.13 -1.79
CA SER A 63 -7.00 11.70 -0.38
C SER A 63 -6.16 12.64 0.48
N GLY A 64 -6.68 12.99 1.64
CA GLY A 64 -6.01 13.85 2.61
C GLY A 64 -4.74 13.23 3.21
N GLY A 65 -4.61 11.90 3.14
CA GLY A 65 -3.44 11.17 3.60
C GLY A 65 -3.68 9.67 3.75
N ASN A 66 -2.72 9.00 4.37
CA ASN A 66 -2.71 7.56 4.60
C ASN A 66 -2.62 7.21 6.09
N GLU A 67 -3.53 6.39 6.58
CA GLU A 67 -3.55 5.81 7.94
C GLU A 67 -3.46 6.80 9.11
N ASN A 68 -3.66 8.10 8.90
CA ASN A 68 -3.59 9.09 9.98
C ASN A 68 -4.73 8.87 10.98
N ASP A 69 -5.94 8.61 10.49
CA ASP A 69 -7.10 8.30 11.31
C ASP A 69 -6.90 6.99 12.08
N SER A 70 -6.34 5.96 11.45
CA SER A 70 -6.03 4.67 12.08
C SER A 70 -4.99 4.82 13.19
N PHE A 71 -3.90 5.55 12.94
CA PHE A 71 -2.89 5.83 13.97
C PHE A 71 -3.47 6.63 15.13
N ARG A 72 -4.30 7.63 14.85
CA ARG A 72 -4.98 8.41 15.89
C ARG A 72 -5.96 7.56 16.68
N TYR A 73 -6.72 6.70 16.03
CA TYR A 73 -7.64 5.76 16.66
C TYR A 73 -6.92 4.80 17.63
N TRP A 74 -5.77 4.27 17.22
CA TRP A 74 -4.97 3.38 18.07
C TRP A 74 -4.27 4.10 19.23
N MET A 75 -3.83 5.36 19.02
CA MET A 75 -3.10 6.13 20.04
C MET A 75 -4.03 6.80 21.07
N VAL A 76 -5.20 7.29 20.67
CA VAL A 76 -6.10 8.08 21.53
C VAL A 76 -7.48 7.45 21.72
N GLY A 77 -7.71 6.27 21.15
CA GLY A 77 -9.02 5.63 21.19
C GLY A 77 -9.99 6.22 20.17
N LYS A 78 -11.30 6.08 20.41
CA LYS A 78 -12.36 6.24 19.42
C LYS A 78 -12.58 7.62 18.75
N LYS A 79 -11.85 8.69 19.09
CA LYS A 79 -12.10 10.02 18.54
C LYS A 79 -10.97 10.49 17.62
N TYR A 80 -11.01 10.08 16.36
CA TYR A 80 -10.06 10.51 15.33
C TYR A 80 -10.60 11.59 14.38
N THR A 81 -11.88 11.96 14.49
CA THR A 81 -12.58 12.83 13.53
C THR A 81 -12.19 14.31 13.58
N GLU A 82 -11.29 14.71 14.46
CA GLU A 82 -10.92 16.11 14.67
C GLU A 82 -9.70 16.58 13.87
N HIS A 83 -9.10 15.71 13.07
CA HIS A 83 -7.92 16.06 12.30
C HIS A 83 -8.24 17.15 11.25
N LYS A 84 -7.72 18.37 11.47
CA LYS A 84 -8.11 19.56 10.67
C LYS A 84 -7.52 19.57 9.27
N ILE A 85 -6.29 19.04 9.10
CA ILE A 85 -5.57 19.14 7.83
C ILE A 85 -6.38 18.44 6.73
N GLY A 86 -6.60 17.13 6.84
CA GLY A 86 -7.39 16.38 5.85
C GLY A 86 -8.82 16.90 5.75
N ARG A 87 -9.53 16.94 6.88
CA ARG A 87 -10.98 17.25 6.89
C ARG A 87 -11.37 18.68 6.55
N LYS A 88 -10.50 19.66 6.82
CA LYS A 88 -10.83 21.08 6.63
C LYS A 88 -9.95 21.79 5.63
N VAL A 89 -8.62 21.65 5.75
CA VAL A 89 -7.69 22.42 4.93
C VAL A 89 -7.62 21.88 3.51
N LEU A 90 -7.28 20.61 3.37
CA LEU A 90 -7.11 19.96 2.06
C LEU A 90 -8.44 19.84 1.32
N LYS A 91 -9.52 19.45 2.04
CA LYS A 91 -10.87 19.40 1.47
C LYS A 91 -11.27 20.72 0.81
N LYS A 92 -11.12 21.84 1.51
CA LYS A 92 -11.46 23.17 0.97
C LYS A 92 -10.63 23.55 -0.25
N LEU A 93 -9.37 23.12 -0.31
CA LEU A 93 -8.51 23.40 -1.46
C LEU A 93 -8.91 22.55 -2.67
N CYS A 94 -9.23 21.28 -2.47
CA CYS A 94 -9.76 20.42 -3.53
C CYS A 94 -11.10 20.97 -4.06
N GLU A 95 -12.03 21.31 -3.19
CA GLU A 95 -13.31 21.95 -3.56
C GLU A 95 -13.11 23.26 -4.34
N LYS A 96 -12.09 24.05 -3.99
CA LYS A 96 -11.80 25.33 -4.68
C LYS A 96 -11.17 25.15 -6.06
N TYR A 97 -10.25 24.20 -6.20
CA TYR A 97 -9.39 24.13 -7.39
C TYR A 97 -9.64 22.94 -8.29
N ASN A 98 -10.36 21.89 -7.81
CA ASN A 98 -10.67 20.68 -8.55
C ASN A 98 -11.97 20.02 -8.04
N LYS A 99 -13.05 20.80 -7.97
CA LYS A 99 -14.34 20.42 -7.36
C LYS A 99 -15.03 19.19 -7.94
N ASP A 100 -14.74 18.86 -9.19
CA ASP A 100 -15.39 17.76 -9.92
C ASP A 100 -14.76 16.38 -9.60
N ILE A 101 -13.62 16.39 -8.90
CA ILE A 101 -12.96 15.17 -8.45
C ILE A 101 -13.26 14.96 -6.97
N PRO A 102 -13.75 13.78 -6.57
CA PRO A 102 -14.05 13.47 -5.18
C PRO A 102 -12.82 13.56 -4.28
N PHE A 103 -13.08 13.81 -2.99
CA PHE A 103 -12.07 13.93 -1.95
C PHE A 103 -12.46 13.09 -0.74
N ILE A 104 -11.53 12.30 -0.21
CA ILE A 104 -11.64 11.64 1.11
C ILE A 104 -10.59 12.22 2.06
N PRO A 105 -10.91 12.34 3.38
CA PRO A 105 -10.00 13.00 4.32
C PRO A 105 -8.78 12.18 4.70
N ASP A 106 -8.83 10.88 4.56
CA ASP A 106 -7.77 9.90 4.86
C ASP A 106 -8.05 8.57 4.14
N SER A 107 -7.13 7.62 4.18
CA SER A 107 -7.31 6.22 3.76
C SER A 107 -6.62 5.31 4.79
N PRO A 108 -7.29 4.30 5.38
CA PRO A 108 -8.70 3.99 5.19
C PRO A 108 -9.61 5.05 5.81
N PHE A 109 -10.80 5.18 5.25
CA PHE A 109 -11.79 6.16 5.69
C PHE A 109 -13.17 5.54 5.86
N SER A 110 -13.73 5.65 7.06
CA SER A 110 -15.10 5.29 7.39
C SER A 110 -15.95 6.54 7.60
N PRO A 111 -16.96 6.78 6.77
CA PRO A 111 -17.87 7.92 6.91
C PRO A 111 -18.61 7.99 8.25
N SER A 112 -18.99 6.85 8.87
CA SER A 112 -19.66 6.82 10.17
C SER A 112 -18.78 7.33 11.32
N GLY A 113 -17.46 7.19 11.19
CA GLY A 113 -16.51 7.63 12.20
C GLY A 113 -16.33 6.67 13.39
N ASP A 114 -16.82 5.43 13.30
CA ASP A 114 -16.72 4.45 14.39
C ASP A 114 -15.38 3.70 14.38
N ASP A 115 -14.98 3.17 13.23
CA ASP A 115 -13.70 2.49 13.00
C ASP A 115 -13.16 2.96 11.65
N PRO A 116 -12.00 3.61 11.58
CA PRO A 116 -11.46 4.11 10.31
C PRO A 116 -11.19 3.01 9.31
N ASN A 117 -10.97 1.77 9.77
CA ASN A 117 -10.69 0.61 8.93
C ASN A 117 -11.87 -0.38 8.90
N SER A 118 -13.09 0.14 8.88
CA SER A 118 -14.31 -0.67 8.75
C SER A 118 -14.37 -1.35 7.39
N ASP A 119 -14.77 -2.62 7.35
CA ASP A 119 -15.06 -3.34 6.10
C ASP A 119 -16.51 -3.17 5.64
N LYS A 120 -17.31 -2.33 6.30
CA LYS A 120 -18.72 -2.12 6.00
C LYS A 120 -19.00 -0.87 5.17
N GLU A 121 -18.04 0.05 5.13
CA GLU A 121 -18.18 1.35 4.46
C GLU A 121 -16.82 1.93 4.09
N GLY A 122 -16.79 2.78 3.05
CA GLY A 122 -15.57 3.42 2.59
C GLY A 122 -14.57 2.44 2.00
N ASP A 123 -13.30 2.67 2.33
CA ASP A 123 -12.19 1.80 1.95
C ASP A 123 -11.52 1.16 3.17
N CYS A 124 -10.81 0.07 2.96
CA CYS A 124 -10.09 -0.57 4.06
C CYS A 124 -8.71 -1.08 3.66
N HIS A 125 -7.84 -1.15 4.66
CA HIS A 125 -6.51 -1.77 4.60
C HIS A 125 -6.55 -3.16 5.24
N LEU A 126 -6.15 -4.18 4.50
CA LEU A 126 -6.16 -5.55 4.98
C LEU A 126 -4.75 -6.05 5.29
N TRP A 127 -4.35 -5.87 6.55
CA TRP A 127 -3.04 -6.29 7.04
C TRP A 127 -3.14 -7.33 8.14
N ALA A 128 -2.66 -8.55 7.85
CA ALA A 128 -2.53 -9.64 8.82
C ALA A 128 -1.20 -10.37 8.65
N HIS A 129 -0.12 -9.62 8.95
CA HIS A 129 1.24 -10.10 8.77
C HIS A 129 1.48 -11.47 9.44
N GLY A 130 2.11 -12.37 8.70
CA GLY A 130 2.41 -13.72 9.18
C GLY A 130 1.26 -14.72 9.07
N LYS A 131 0.02 -14.30 8.83
CA LYS A 131 -1.09 -15.21 8.60
C LYS A 131 -1.03 -15.87 7.22
N SER A 132 -1.79 -16.96 7.04
CA SER A 132 -2.07 -17.50 5.72
C SER A 132 -2.83 -16.48 4.89
N TYR A 133 -2.52 -16.38 3.60
CA TYR A 133 -3.30 -15.52 2.69
C TYR A 133 -4.76 -15.99 2.49
N ARG A 134 -5.10 -17.20 2.97
CA ARG A 134 -6.45 -17.77 3.03
C ARG A 134 -7.06 -17.72 4.43
N ASP A 135 -6.43 -17.00 5.37
CA ASP A 135 -6.96 -16.87 6.73
C ASP A 135 -8.36 -16.23 6.72
N GLU A 136 -9.17 -16.60 7.69
CA GLU A 136 -10.52 -16.06 7.88
C GLU A 136 -10.55 -14.53 7.97
N TYR A 137 -9.46 -13.92 8.45
CA TYR A 137 -9.29 -12.46 8.46
C TYR A 137 -9.50 -11.84 7.07
N TYR A 138 -9.04 -12.50 6.01
CA TYR A 138 -9.23 -12.01 4.64
C TYR A 138 -10.57 -12.44 4.06
N ILE A 139 -10.95 -13.70 4.18
CA ILE A 139 -12.09 -14.28 3.44
C ILE A 139 -13.47 -14.02 4.06
N LYS A 140 -13.53 -13.66 5.35
CA LYS A 140 -14.79 -13.33 6.05
C LYS A 140 -15.14 -11.83 6.02
N LYS A 141 -14.22 -10.97 5.59
CA LYS A 141 -14.49 -9.54 5.43
C LYS A 141 -15.21 -9.24 4.13
N ASN A 142 -16.04 -8.20 4.15
CA ASN A 142 -16.83 -7.75 3.02
C ASN A 142 -16.51 -6.30 2.62
N PRO A 143 -15.26 -5.98 2.29
CA PRO A 143 -14.83 -4.61 2.01
C PRO A 143 -15.49 -4.07 0.74
N MET A 144 -15.94 -2.81 0.81
CA MET A 144 -16.44 -2.10 -0.37
C MET A 144 -15.30 -1.72 -1.33
N PHE A 145 -14.12 -1.44 -0.80
CA PHE A 145 -12.90 -1.19 -1.57
C PHE A 145 -11.68 -1.54 -0.70
N ILE A 146 -10.72 -2.23 -1.26
CA ILE A 146 -9.46 -2.54 -0.58
C ILE A 146 -8.39 -1.62 -1.15
N SER A 147 -8.04 -0.59 -0.41
CA SER A 147 -7.03 0.40 -0.80
C SER A 147 -5.60 -0.03 -0.48
N GLU A 148 -5.45 -0.99 0.44
CA GLU A 148 -4.17 -1.66 0.69
C GLU A 148 -4.34 -3.11 1.09
N ILE A 149 -3.55 -3.96 0.45
CA ILE A 149 -3.31 -5.35 0.84
C ILE A 149 -1.94 -5.78 0.32
N GLY A 150 -1.15 -6.43 1.14
CA GLY A 150 0.20 -6.81 0.76
C GLY A 150 0.68 -8.11 1.38
N HIS A 151 1.71 -8.68 0.75
CA HIS A 151 2.38 -9.88 1.22
C HIS A 151 3.89 -9.76 1.02
N LEU A 152 4.64 -9.87 2.10
CA LEU A 152 6.08 -9.71 2.13
C LEU A 152 6.80 -10.80 1.32
N SER A 153 7.84 -10.42 0.56
CA SER A 153 8.74 -11.36 -0.11
C SER A 153 10.16 -10.84 -0.18
N VAL A 154 11.11 -11.76 -0.31
CA VAL A 154 12.54 -11.45 -0.39
C VAL A 154 12.93 -11.17 -1.85
N PRO A 155 13.70 -10.09 -2.12
CA PRO A 155 14.29 -9.83 -3.45
C PRO A 155 15.26 -10.94 -3.89
N ASP A 156 15.59 -10.99 -5.18
CA ASP A 156 16.60 -11.88 -5.69
C ASP A 156 17.99 -11.59 -5.07
N LYS A 157 18.85 -12.63 -5.02
CA LYS A 157 20.19 -12.53 -4.42
C LYS A 157 21.02 -11.37 -4.97
N GLU A 158 20.96 -11.13 -6.27
CA GLU A 158 21.68 -10.01 -6.90
C GLU A 158 21.21 -8.65 -6.39
N THR A 159 19.91 -8.49 -6.13
CA THR A 159 19.35 -7.27 -5.53
C THR A 159 19.76 -7.15 -4.07
N LEU A 160 19.70 -8.25 -3.30
CA LEU A 160 20.13 -8.28 -1.89
C LEU A 160 21.59 -7.87 -1.73
N LEU A 161 22.49 -8.34 -2.58
CA LEU A 161 23.93 -8.00 -2.56
C LEU A 161 24.22 -6.51 -2.75
N LYS A 162 23.23 -5.72 -3.21
CA LYS A 162 23.42 -4.25 -3.34
C LYS A 162 23.28 -3.51 -2.01
N PHE A 163 22.74 -4.17 -0.98
CA PHE A 163 22.51 -3.53 0.31
C PHE A 163 22.77 -4.42 1.55
N ILE A 164 22.98 -5.71 1.36
CA ILE A 164 23.39 -6.65 2.42
C ILE A 164 24.73 -7.26 2.05
N PRO A 165 25.76 -7.19 2.92
CA PRO A 165 27.02 -7.88 2.71
C PRO A 165 26.84 -9.39 2.51
N GLU A 166 27.64 -10.00 1.66
CA GLU A 166 27.49 -11.40 1.28
C GLU A 166 27.51 -12.37 2.48
N ASP A 167 28.39 -12.12 3.45
CA ASP A 167 28.51 -12.89 4.69
C ASP A 167 27.34 -12.67 5.67
N LYS A 168 26.43 -11.70 5.38
CA LYS A 168 25.22 -11.38 6.15
C LYS A 168 23.91 -11.79 5.46
N LEU A 169 24.00 -12.38 4.28
CA LEU A 169 22.80 -12.84 3.57
C LEU A 169 22.10 -14.00 4.27
N TRP A 170 22.87 -14.84 4.96
CA TRP A 170 22.34 -15.96 5.73
C TRP A 170 23.17 -16.22 7.00
N PRO A 171 22.55 -16.50 8.17
CA PRO A 171 21.10 -16.47 8.44
C PRO A 171 20.54 -15.05 8.45
N VAL A 172 19.22 -14.94 8.16
CA VAL A 172 18.55 -13.64 7.95
C VAL A 172 18.22 -12.84 9.21
N PHE A 173 18.39 -13.43 10.41
CA PHE A 173 18.09 -12.74 11.67
C PHE A 173 19.29 -11.92 12.16
N ASN A 174 19.62 -10.87 11.40
CA ASN A 174 20.69 -9.94 11.70
C ASN A 174 20.30 -8.49 11.41
N GLU A 175 21.16 -7.55 11.82
CA GLU A 175 20.89 -6.10 11.74
C GLU A 175 20.66 -5.58 10.32
N TYR A 176 21.33 -6.12 9.30
CA TYR A 176 21.15 -5.69 7.91
C TYR A 176 19.74 -6.01 7.41
N TRP A 177 19.25 -7.21 7.68
CA TRP A 177 17.88 -7.61 7.33
C TRP A 177 16.85 -6.78 8.08
N TYR A 178 17.08 -6.54 9.38
CA TYR A 178 16.15 -5.74 10.19
C TYR A 178 16.12 -4.28 9.71
N TYR A 179 17.27 -3.69 9.41
CA TYR A 179 17.35 -2.33 8.91
C TYR A 179 16.61 -2.15 7.57
N HIS A 180 16.72 -3.13 6.69
CA HIS A 180 16.10 -3.12 5.37
C HIS A 180 14.71 -3.76 5.30
N SER A 181 14.05 -4.03 6.43
CA SER A 181 12.65 -4.44 6.44
C SER A 181 11.72 -3.22 6.40
N SER A 182 10.54 -3.39 5.80
CA SER A 182 9.60 -2.28 5.58
C SER A 182 8.88 -1.78 6.84
N ASP A 183 9.08 -2.42 7.99
CA ASP A 183 8.53 -2.00 9.28
C ASP A 183 9.55 -2.21 10.38
N THR A 184 10.24 -1.12 10.77
CA THR A 184 11.31 -1.14 11.77
C THR A 184 10.86 -0.61 13.12
N LEU A 185 9.60 -0.20 13.29
CA LEU A 185 9.14 0.57 14.45
C LEU A 185 8.45 -0.28 15.54
N ARG A 186 8.06 -1.53 15.23
CA ARG A 186 7.40 -2.42 16.19
C ARG A 186 8.32 -3.51 16.70
N ASP A 187 8.37 -3.68 18.02
CA ASP A 187 9.09 -4.74 18.75
C ASP A 187 10.48 -5.01 18.21
N GLY A 188 11.07 -3.96 17.95
CA GLY A 188 12.30 -4.04 17.23
C GLY A 188 12.06 -4.77 15.94
N TRP A 189 12.52 -4.32 15.03
CA TRP A 189 13.02 -4.71 13.75
C TRP A 189 12.82 -6.17 13.30
N LYS A 190 12.43 -7.04 14.21
CA LYS A 190 12.22 -8.49 14.01
C LYS A 190 10.85 -8.83 13.43
N PHE A 191 9.89 -7.92 13.55
CA PHE A 191 8.49 -8.21 13.25
C PHE A 191 8.29 -8.65 11.79
N ARG A 192 8.79 -7.90 10.84
CA ARG A 192 8.59 -8.20 9.40
C ARG A 192 9.34 -9.47 8.97
N ILE A 193 10.59 -9.61 9.37
CA ILE A 193 11.38 -10.83 9.07
C ILE A 193 10.77 -12.06 9.73
N ALA A 194 10.36 -11.97 11.00
CA ALA A 194 9.68 -13.07 11.67
C ALA A 194 8.34 -13.42 10.99
N SER A 195 7.61 -12.44 10.50
CA SER A 195 6.34 -12.65 9.80
C SER A 195 6.49 -13.41 8.48
N LEU A 196 7.65 -13.34 7.80
CA LEU A 196 7.94 -14.19 6.64
C LEU A 196 7.86 -15.67 7.01
N PHE A 197 8.61 -16.07 8.03
CA PHE A 197 8.64 -17.47 8.47
C PHE A 197 7.30 -17.93 9.04
N GLN A 198 6.62 -17.04 9.76
CA GLN A 198 5.28 -17.35 10.27
C GLN A 198 4.28 -17.55 9.11
N SER A 199 4.36 -16.75 8.06
CA SER A 199 3.53 -16.89 6.87
C SER A 199 3.82 -18.21 6.12
N ILE A 200 5.10 -18.56 5.94
CA ILE A 200 5.50 -19.85 5.36
C ILE A 200 4.87 -21.00 6.14
N LYS A 201 5.04 -21.01 7.46
CA LYS A 201 4.46 -22.02 8.36
C LYS A 201 2.92 -22.09 8.26
N ASN A 202 2.26 -20.93 8.31
CA ASN A 202 0.79 -20.86 8.29
C ASN A 202 0.17 -21.21 6.93
N ASN A 203 0.99 -21.26 5.88
CA ASN A 203 0.59 -21.78 4.56
C ASN A 203 1.03 -23.24 4.35
N ASN A 204 1.46 -23.94 5.38
CA ASN A 204 1.90 -25.33 5.38
C ASN A 204 3.07 -25.62 4.38
N LEU A 205 3.95 -24.64 4.22
CA LEU A 205 5.15 -24.78 3.39
C LEU A 205 6.34 -25.20 4.26
N PRO A 206 7.31 -25.94 3.70
CA PRO A 206 8.52 -26.31 4.42
C PRO A 206 9.34 -25.07 4.78
N GLU A 207 9.99 -25.10 5.94
CA GLU A 207 10.89 -24.05 6.38
C GLU A 207 12.14 -24.00 5.49
N PRO A 208 12.48 -22.84 4.90
CA PRO A 208 13.68 -22.69 4.07
C PRO A 208 14.97 -22.93 4.85
N LYS A 209 15.89 -23.69 4.27
CA LYS A 209 17.17 -24.06 4.88
C LYS A 209 18.35 -23.19 4.43
N ASN A 210 18.16 -22.39 3.40
CA ASN A 210 19.14 -21.50 2.81
C ASN A 210 18.47 -20.29 2.17
N LEU A 211 19.26 -19.34 1.70
CA LEU A 211 18.79 -18.11 1.11
C LEU A 211 17.97 -18.36 -0.16
N GLU A 212 18.42 -19.24 -1.02
CA GLU A 212 17.81 -19.55 -2.31
C GLU A 212 16.39 -20.12 -2.09
N GLU A 213 16.24 -21.07 -1.16
CA GLU A 213 14.93 -21.59 -0.78
C GLU A 213 14.02 -20.51 -0.18
N LEU A 214 14.57 -19.60 0.62
CA LEU A 214 13.79 -18.50 1.20
C LEU A 214 13.28 -17.55 0.11
N ILE A 215 14.14 -17.14 -0.82
CA ILE A 215 13.77 -16.29 -1.95
C ILE A 215 12.65 -16.93 -2.76
N GLU A 216 12.85 -18.15 -3.20
CA GLU A 216 11.89 -18.89 -4.03
C GLU A 216 10.55 -19.07 -3.31
N THR A 217 10.58 -19.54 -2.06
CA THR A 217 9.37 -19.78 -1.26
C THR A 217 8.58 -18.50 -1.05
N THR A 218 9.24 -17.40 -0.64
CA THR A 218 8.55 -16.16 -0.34
C THR A 218 8.01 -15.46 -1.57
N GLN A 219 8.72 -15.49 -2.70
CA GLN A 219 8.22 -14.92 -3.96
C GLN A 219 7.04 -15.72 -4.54
N LYS A 220 7.08 -17.05 -4.48
CA LYS A 220 5.93 -17.87 -4.86
C LYS A 220 4.72 -17.61 -3.97
N LEU A 221 4.94 -17.57 -2.65
CA LEU A 221 3.88 -17.32 -1.69
C LEU A 221 3.25 -15.94 -1.89
N GLN A 222 4.04 -14.91 -2.15
CA GLN A 222 3.54 -13.57 -2.50
C GLN A 222 2.70 -13.62 -3.79
N ALA A 223 3.18 -14.31 -4.81
CA ALA A 223 2.48 -14.44 -6.08
C ALA A 223 1.12 -15.14 -5.92
N ASP A 224 1.07 -16.21 -5.13
CA ASP A 224 -0.16 -16.95 -4.84
C ASP A 224 -1.13 -16.13 -3.99
N ALA A 225 -0.63 -15.38 -3.01
CA ALA A 225 -1.44 -14.48 -2.18
C ALA A 225 -2.12 -13.40 -3.04
N TYR A 226 -1.35 -12.69 -3.85
CA TYR A 226 -1.88 -11.64 -4.71
C TYR A 226 -2.84 -12.17 -5.77
N ALA A 227 -2.53 -13.33 -6.35
CA ALA A 227 -3.42 -14.02 -7.27
C ALA A 227 -4.76 -14.36 -6.61
N PHE A 228 -4.70 -15.00 -5.44
CA PHE A 228 -5.87 -15.41 -4.69
C PHE A 228 -6.75 -14.21 -4.31
N TRP A 229 -6.19 -13.17 -3.71
CA TRP A 229 -6.96 -11.99 -3.29
C TRP A 229 -7.57 -11.25 -4.48
N THR A 230 -6.81 -11.08 -5.56
CA THR A 230 -7.32 -10.43 -6.77
C THR A 230 -8.51 -11.20 -7.35
N GLU A 231 -8.40 -12.53 -7.53
CA GLU A 231 -9.50 -13.35 -8.08
C GLU A 231 -10.66 -13.48 -7.09
N PHE A 232 -10.39 -13.56 -5.78
CA PHE A 232 -11.41 -13.70 -4.75
C PHE A 232 -12.29 -12.45 -4.68
N TYR A 233 -11.67 -11.27 -4.51
CA TYR A 233 -12.42 -10.02 -4.38
C TYR A 233 -13.01 -9.53 -5.70
N TYR A 234 -12.41 -9.84 -6.84
CA TYR A 234 -13.01 -9.58 -8.15
C TYR A 234 -14.38 -10.26 -8.33
N LYS A 235 -14.58 -11.41 -7.70
CA LYS A 235 -15.85 -12.16 -7.75
C LYS A 235 -16.89 -11.65 -6.76
N GLN A 236 -16.52 -10.79 -5.83
CA GLN A 236 -17.44 -10.27 -4.83
C GLN A 236 -18.22 -9.08 -5.40
N PRO A 237 -19.55 -9.14 -5.45
CA PRO A 237 -20.35 -8.10 -6.12
C PRO A 237 -20.37 -6.77 -5.36
N TYR A 238 -19.98 -6.77 -4.11
CA TYR A 238 -19.91 -5.58 -3.26
C TYR A 238 -18.52 -4.88 -3.29
N CYS A 239 -17.49 -5.56 -3.76
CA CYS A 239 -16.12 -5.01 -3.77
C CYS A 239 -15.85 -4.25 -5.06
N GLY A 240 -15.71 -2.93 -4.98
CA GLY A 240 -15.43 -2.04 -6.12
C GLY A 240 -14.00 -2.10 -6.63
N GLY A 241 -13.04 -2.64 -5.85
CA GLY A 241 -11.66 -2.74 -6.28
C GLY A 241 -10.68 -3.19 -5.20
N ILE A 242 -9.48 -3.50 -5.66
CA ILE A 242 -8.34 -3.90 -4.83
C ILE A 242 -7.06 -3.24 -5.34
N LEU A 243 -6.33 -2.59 -4.45
CA LEU A 243 -5.00 -2.03 -4.70
C LEU A 243 -3.95 -2.81 -3.93
N LEU A 244 -2.96 -3.31 -4.65
CA LEU A 244 -1.86 -4.07 -4.04
C LEU A 244 -0.80 -3.12 -3.47
N TRP A 245 -0.45 -3.30 -2.23
CA TRP A 245 0.68 -2.64 -1.62
C TRP A 245 1.92 -3.54 -1.73
N ASN A 246 2.93 -3.19 -2.51
CA ASN A 246 3.01 -2.03 -3.40
C ASN A 246 3.60 -2.46 -4.75
N VAL A 247 3.58 -1.59 -5.74
CA VAL A 247 4.09 -1.94 -7.08
C VAL A 247 5.61 -1.98 -7.11
N CYS A 248 6.28 -0.92 -6.62
CA CYS A 248 7.73 -0.77 -6.70
C CYS A 248 8.30 -0.24 -5.39
N ASP A 249 9.46 -0.74 -5.00
CA ASP A 249 10.19 -0.24 -3.86
C ASP A 249 10.72 1.18 -4.10
N CYS A 250 10.72 2.02 -3.06
CA CYS A 250 11.27 3.38 -3.08
C CYS A 250 12.74 3.44 -2.64
N TRP A 251 13.29 2.37 -2.12
CA TRP A 251 14.68 2.16 -1.73
C TRP A 251 14.99 0.66 -1.66
N TYR A 252 16.25 0.27 -1.43
CA TYR A 252 16.61 -1.14 -1.27
C TYR A 252 16.08 -1.71 0.03
N GLN A 253 15.08 -2.60 -0.06
CA GLN A 253 14.40 -3.18 1.11
C GLN A 253 13.82 -4.57 0.83
N ILE A 254 13.44 -5.25 1.92
CA ILE A 254 12.60 -6.46 1.92
C ILE A 254 11.17 -6.00 2.17
N SER A 255 10.27 -6.15 1.20
CA SER A 255 8.96 -5.52 1.22
C SER A 255 7.88 -6.35 0.54
N ASP A 256 6.68 -5.77 0.50
CA ASP A 256 5.51 -6.31 -0.19
C ASP A 256 5.49 -5.97 -1.69
N SER A 257 6.49 -5.23 -2.20
CA SER A 257 6.57 -4.82 -3.61
C SER A 257 6.62 -6.00 -4.57
N ILE A 258 6.10 -5.80 -5.79
CA ILE A 258 6.20 -6.75 -6.88
C ILE A 258 7.34 -6.43 -7.85
N ILE A 259 7.93 -5.25 -7.72
CA ILE A 259 9.12 -4.79 -8.44
C ILE A 259 10.10 -4.22 -7.41
N CYS A 260 11.34 -4.69 -7.42
CA CYS A 260 12.40 -4.21 -6.54
C CYS A 260 12.87 -2.80 -6.93
N PHE A 261 13.60 -2.12 -6.03
CA PHE A 261 14.12 -0.77 -6.27
C PHE A 261 15.01 -0.65 -7.53
N ASP A 262 15.72 -1.70 -7.87
CA ASP A 262 16.52 -1.79 -9.10
C ASP A 262 15.72 -2.18 -10.36
N LEU A 263 14.39 -2.06 -10.27
CA LEU A 263 13.42 -2.35 -11.32
C LEU A 263 13.36 -3.82 -11.76
N LYS A 264 13.88 -4.75 -10.96
CA LYS A 264 13.73 -6.19 -11.19
C LYS A 264 12.35 -6.67 -10.75
N PRO A 265 11.53 -7.25 -11.65
CA PRO A 265 10.24 -7.82 -11.29
C PRO A 265 10.42 -9.11 -10.47
N LYS A 266 9.65 -9.26 -9.41
CA LYS A 266 9.49 -10.52 -8.67
C LYS A 266 8.47 -11.44 -9.36
N ILE A 267 8.35 -12.70 -8.92
CA ILE A 267 7.40 -13.67 -9.49
C ILE A 267 5.97 -13.12 -9.50
N ALA A 268 5.58 -12.41 -8.45
CA ALA A 268 4.25 -11.83 -8.31
C ALA A 268 3.88 -10.85 -9.45
N TYR A 269 4.83 -10.10 -9.99
CA TYR A 269 4.59 -9.20 -11.14
C TYR A 269 4.04 -9.95 -12.35
N TYR A 270 4.67 -11.05 -12.72
CA TYR A 270 4.25 -11.85 -13.87
C TYR A 270 2.90 -12.51 -13.63
N LYS A 271 2.69 -13.03 -12.42
CA LYS A 271 1.42 -13.66 -12.03
C LYS A 271 0.24 -12.69 -12.09
N ILE A 272 0.41 -11.48 -11.54
CA ILE A 272 -0.62 -10.44 -11.56
C ILE A 272 -0.90 -9.96 -13.00
N LYS A 273 0.15 -9.80 -13.80
CA LYS A 273 0.00 -9.45 -15.22
C LYS A 273 -0.89 -10.45 -15.99
N GLU A 274 -0.71 -11.75 -15.75
CA GLU A 274 -1.54 -12.80 -16.34
C GLU A 274 -2.99 -12.71 -15.85
N ILE A 275 -3.19 -12.48 -14.54
CA ILE A 275 -4.52 -12.39 -13.95
C ILE A 275 -5.25 -11.16 -14.48
N TYR A 276 -4.61 -9.99 -14.53
CA TYR A 276 -5.22 -8.78 -15.06
C TYR A 276 -5.62 -8.93 -16.53
N LYS A 277 -4.79 -9.59 -17.35
CA LYS A 277 -5.16 -9.93 -18.74
C LYS A 277 -6.39 -10.83 -18.81
N LYS A 278 -6.50 -11.82 -17.92
CA LYS A 278 -7.63 -12.75 -17.85
C LYS A 278 -8.92 -12.07 -17.38
N LEU A 279 -8.83 -11.16 -16.41
CA LEU A 279 -9.95 -10.47 -15.79
C LEU A 279 -10.35 -9.18 -16.51
N SER A 280 -9.52 -8.70 -17.43
CA SER A 280 -9.77 -7.43 -18.14
C SER A 280 -11.09 -7.47 -18.91
N PRO A 281 -12.01 -6.51 -18.69
CA PRO A 281 -13.23 -6.38 -19.49
C PRO A 281 -12.95 -5.95 -20.94
N PHE A 282 -11.73 -5.49 -21.24
CA PHE A 282 -11.31 -4.96 -22.54
C PHE A 282 -10.76 -6.01 -23.53
N LYS A 283 -10.89 -7.30 -23.23
CA LYS A 283 -10.52 -8.40 -24.16
C LYS A 283 -11.16 -8.33 -25.56
N LYS A 284 -12.11 -7.43 -25.76
CA LYS A 284 -12.77 -7.24 -27.07
C LYS A 284 -12.06 -6.27 -28.02
N TYR A 285 -10.97 -5.66 -27.58
CA TYR A 285 -10.27 -4.60 -28.32
C TYR A 285 -8.79 -4.89 -28.60
N GLU A 286 -8.32 -6.12 -28.35
CA GLU A 286 -7.01 -6.61 -28.78
C GLU A 286 -7.06 -7.32 -30.13
#